data_d110733328af399de8ea06c375865ff9
#
_entry.id   d110733328af399de8ea06c375865ff9
#
_cell.length_a   1.000
_cell.length_b   1.000
_cell.length_c   1.000
_cell.angle_alpha   90.00
_cell.angle_beta   90.00
_cell.angle_gamma   90.00
#
_symmetry.space_group_name_H-M   'P 1'
#
loop_
_entity.id
_entity.type
_entity.pdbx_description
1 polymer ?
#
loop_
_entity_poly.entity_id
_entity_poly.type
_entity_poly.pdbx_seq_one_letter_code
_entity_poly.pdbx_strand_id
1 'polypeptide(L)'
;AANGREILGGFKLNGVLLTKSYVEKNEESLARAIKKAGRLENNKYIISFAEGHLVSLFDAKDYNPSYRNWRNIPFPYIPEPFQTKVSPGKEYLYKNLEKLMNSSTVESIINACDGDREGSNIFHLIYNHAKCKKPVERLWVESHTEQKLLKALQNMESEKIPKHDNLRKAGFCRTKSDWLMGALLTAKATIELGMGKDIISVGRVQTAVLAEIVRVEELNRNFKSKKFYHIIGKFKTKNGNIYEGVYDGEVYDDFKKAEAVIN
;
A
#
# COMPACT_ATOMS: atom_id res chain seq x y z
N ALA A 1 14.67 3.38 12.09
CA ALA A 1 15.19 4.43 13.00
C ALA A 1 16.71 4.49 13.00
N ALA A 2 17.44 3.37 13.20
CA ALA A 2 18.91 3.36 13.22
C ALA A 2 19.55 3.91 11.92
N ASN A 3 18.91 3.70 10.80
CA ASN A 3 19.47 3.95 9.46
C ASN A 3 19.33 5.40 8.98
N GLY A 4 18.50 6.20 9.65
CA GLY A 4 18.37 7.64 9.34
C GLY A 4 19.41 8.52 10.03
N ARG A 5 20.18 8.00 10.99
CA ARG A 5 21.04 8.80 11.88
C ARG A 5 22.21 9.46 11.16
N GLU A 6 22.85 8.76 10.24
CA GLU A 6 23.93 9.35 9.44
C GLU A 6 23.41 10.27 8.33
N ILE A 7 22.28 9.91 7.72
CA ILE A 7 21.63 10.75 6.70
C ILE A 7 21.13 12.06 7.29
N LEU A 8 20.62 12.05 8.53
CA LEU A 8 20.14 13.25 9.21
C LEU A 8 21.28 14.12 9.78
N GLY A 9 22.49 13.57 9.94
CA GLY A 9 23.67 14.36 10.32
C GLY A 9 23.95 15.45 9.29
N GLY A 10 24.08 16.70 9.75
CA GLY A 10 24.30 17.86 8.88
C GLY A 10 23.02 18.55 8.37
N PHE A 11 21.83 18.03 8.67
CA PHE A 11 20.57 18.73 8.42
C PHE A 11 20.24 19.71 9.56
N LYS A 12 19.46 20.72 9.25
CA LYS A 12 18.92 21.69 10.22
C LYS A 12 17.43 21.46 10.45
N LEU A 13 17.03 21.48 11.71
CA LEU A 13 15.64 21.52 12.13
C LEU A 13 15.36 22.89 12.74
N ASN A 14 14.49 23.69 12.13
CA ASN A 14 14.21 25.07 12.54
C ASN A 14 15.49 25.91 12.76
N GLY A 15 16.46 25.74 11.86
CA GLY A 15 17.74 26.46 11.93
C GLY A 15 18.81 25.83 12.85
N VAL A 16 18.45 24.82 13.65
CA VAL A 16 19.39 24.14 14.56
C VAL A 16 20.02 22.95 13.85
N LEU A 17 21.35 22.90 13.78
CA LEU A 17 22.10 21.81 13.16
C LEU A 17 21.94 20.50 13.94
N LEU A 18 21.52 19.45 13.26
CA LEU A 18 21.43 18.10 13.82
C LEU A 18 22.79 17.42 13.71
N THR A 19 23.41 17.13 14.85
CA THR A 19 24.63 16.28 14.88
C THR A 19 24.22 14.81 15.05
N LYS A 20 25.10 13.88 14.63
CA LYS A 20 24.88 12.44 14.80
C LYS A 20 24.55 12.10 16.27
N SER A 21 25.32 12.63 17.21
CA SER A 21 25.12 12.43 18.65
C SER A 21 23.78 13.00 19.17
N TYR A 22 23.32 14.14 18.62
CA TYR A 22 22.03 14.71 18.98
C TYR A 22 20.87 13.83 18.50
N VAL A 23 20.96 13.31 17.27
CA VAL A 23 19.97 12.40 16.68
C VAL A 23 19.86 11.11 17.50
N GLU A 24 21.00 10.52 17.88
CA GLU A 24 21.05 9.29 18.68
C GLU A 24 20.40 9.44 20.05
N LYS A 25 20.62 10.60 20.71
CA LYS A 25 20.12 10.85 22.07
C LYS A 25 18.63 11.27 22.12
N ASN A 26 18.09 11.76 21.01
CA ASN A 26 16.78 12.43 20.99
C ASN A 26 15.80 11.82 19.96
N GLU A 27 15.93 10.54 19.60
CA GLU A 27 15.21 9.92 18.49
C GLU A 27 13.68 10.14 18.52
N GLU A 28 13.03 9.86 19.66
CA GLU A 28 11.58 10.02 19.76
C GLU A 28 11.12 11.49 19.77
N SER A 29 11.84 12.35 20.47
CA SER A 29 11.53 13.79 20.51
C SER A 29 11.81 14.44 19.15
N LEU A 30 12.85 13.98 18.45
CA LEU A 30 13.22 14.44 17.13
C LEU A 30 12.17 14.08 16.09
N ALA A 31 11.64 12.85 16.10
CA ALA A 31 10.56 12.44 15.20
C ALA A 31 9.33 13.36 15.33
N ARG A 32 8.92 13.70 16.56
CA ARG A 32 7.83 14.64 16.81
C ARG A 32 8.16 16.06 16.34
N ALA A 33 9.39 16.51 16.56
CA ALA A 33 9.84 17.83 16.14
C ALA A 33 9.93 17.96 14.62
N ILE A 34 10.41 16.94 13.90
CA ILE A 34 10.41 16.89 12.43
C ILE A 34 8.97 16.94 11.90
N LYS A 35 8.08 16.15 12.50
CA LYS A 35 6.66 16.14 12.14
C LYS A 35 6.02 17.51 12.31
N LYS A 36 6.31 18.21 13.40
CA LYS A 36 5.81 19.58 13.66
C LYS A 36 6.42 20.62 12.72
N ALA A 37 7.72 20.50 12.40
CA ALA A 37 8.40 21.42 11.47
C ALA A 37 8.02 21.18 10.00
N GLY A 38 7.60 19.98 9.65
CA GLY A 38 7.21 19.58 8.30
C GLY A 38 8.37 19.40 7.32
N ARG A 39 9.61 19.72 7.72
CA ARG A 39 10.80 19.59 6.87
C ARG A 39 12.10 19.54 7.66
N LEU A 40 13.13 18.98 7.01
CA LEU A 40 14.53 19.12 7.35
C LEU A 40 15.28 19.72 6.18
N GLU A 41 16.30 20.53 6.41
CA GLU A 41 17.06 21.15 5.33
C GLU A 41 18.57 21.21 5.63
N ASN A 42 19.37 21.16 4.60
CA ASN A 42 20.77 21.49 4.61
C ASN A 42 21.10 22.34 3.37
N ASN A 43 22.38 22.60 3.10
CA ASN A 43 22.79 23.42 1.96
C ASN A 43 22.46 22.81 0.59
N LYS A 44 22.15 21.50 0.52
CA LYS A 44 21.92 20.78 -0.73
C LYS A 44 20.50 20.20 -0.83
N TYR A 45 19.91 19.76 0.27
CA TYR A 45 18.65 19.03 0.27
C TYR A 45 17.64 19.62 1.25
N ILE A 46 16.39 19.57 0.86
CA ILE A 46 15.22 19.75 1.73
C ILE A 46 14.48 18.42 1.76
N ILE A 47 14.31 17.83 2.93
CA ILE A 47 13.53 16.58 3.13
C ILE A 47 12.22 16.96 3.76
N SER A 48 11.13 16.54 3.14
CA SER A 48 9.78 16.62 3.67
C SER A 48 9.08 15.27 3.51
N PHE A 49 7.86 15.12 4.00
CA PHE A 49 7.19 13.83 4.04
C PHE A 49 5.69 13.98 3.80
N ALA A 50 5.06 12.88 3.38
CA ALA A 50 3.63 12.69 3.34
C ALA A 50 3.20 11.64 4.38
N GLU A 51 2.06 11.83 5.02
CA GLU A 51 1.43 10.84 5.90
C GLU A 51 0.24 10.21 5.16
N GLY A 52 0.50 9.12 4.44
CA GLY A 52 -0.48 8.48 3.58
C GLY A 52 -0.94 9.39 2.44
N HIS A 53 -2.17 9.25 2.01
CA HIS A 53 -2.73 10.05 0.92
C HIS A 53 -3.09 11.47 1.37
N LEU A 54 -2.29 12.46 0.95
CA LEU A 54 -2.60 13.88 1.15
C LEU A 54 -3.57 14.42 0.10
N VAL A 55 -3.64 13.77 -1.04
CA VAL A 55 -4.50 14.11 -2.17
C VAL A 55 -5.29 12.87 -2.56
N SER A 56 -6.58 13.03 -2.76
CA SER A 56 -7.53 11.99 -3.20
C SER A 56 -8.29 12.43 -4.45
N LEU A 57 -8.95 11.50 -5.12
CA LEU A 57 -9.92 11.85 -6.16
C LEU A 57 -11.13 12.54 -5.52
N PHE A 58 -11.83 13.36 -6.31
CA PHE A 58 -13.13 13.91 -5.92
C PHE A 58 -14.11 12.78 -5.61
N ASP A 59 -14.94 12.96 -4.60
CA ASP A 59 -16.14 12.15 -4.42
C ASP A 59 -17.20 12.55 -5.45
N ALA A 60 -18.21 11.71 -5.69
CA ALA A 60 -19.29 12.03 -6.62
C ALA A 60 -19.98 13.39 -6.31
N LYS A 61 -20.18 13.69 -5.02
CA LYS A 61 -20.76 14.96 -4.55
C LYS A 61 -19.92 16.20 -4.85
N ASP A 62 -18.61 16.04 -5.08
CA ASP A 62 -17.71 17.16 -5.41
C ASP A 62 -17.86 17.56 -6.89
N TYR A 63 -18.27 16.63 -7.76
CA TYR A 63 -18.62 16.92 -9.15
C TYR A 63 -20.02 17.55 -9.27
N ASN A 64 -20.99 17.01 -8.51
CA ASN A 64 -22.33 17.56 -8.47
C ASN A 64 -22.92 17.42 -7.04
N PRO A 65 -23.25 18.54 -6.37
CA PRO A 65 -23.83 18.52 -5.00
C PRO A 65 -25.07 17.67 -4.84
N SER A 66 -25.88 17.49 -5.89
CA SER A 66 -27.07 16.61 -5.85
C SER A 66 -26.70 15.13 -5.62
N TYR A 67 -25.49 14.71 -5.93
CA TYR A 67 -24.99 13.34 -5.73
C TYR A 67 -24.67 13.01 -4.27
N ARG A 68 -24.89 13.95 -3.34
CA ARG A 68 -25.02 13.61 -1.90
C ARG A 68 -26.12 12.60 -1.66
N ASN A 69 -27.23 12.71 -2.40
CA ASN A 69 -28.20 11.65 -2.51
C ASN A 69 -27.77 10.70 -3.62
N TRP A 70 -27.32 9.54 -3.25
CA TRP A 70 -26.80 8.54 -4.19
C TRP A 70 -27.79 8.11 -5.27
N ARG A 71 -29.09 8.23 -5.02
CA ARG A 71 -30.16 7.98 -6.02
C ARG A 71 -30.09 8.93 -7.23
N ASN A 72 -29.45 10.08 -7.07
CA ASN A 72 -29.28 11.06 -8.13
C ASN A 72 -28.04 10.81 -8.99
N ILE A 73 -27.17 9.86 -8.62
CA ILE A 73 -25.98 9.51 -9.40
C ILE A 73 -26.45 8.74 -10.64
N PRO A 74 -26.22 9.22 -11.87
CA PRO A 74 -26.48 8.45 -13.08
C PRO A 74 -25.59 7.21 -13.10
N PHE A 75 -26.16 6.06 -13.44
CA PHE A 75 -25.36 4.83 -13.42
C PHE A 75 -25.34 4.20 -14.83
N PRO A 76 -24.17 3.90 -15.40
CA PRO A 76 -22.82 4.10 -14.84
C PRO A 76 -22.37 5.59 -14.90
N TYR A 77 -21.61 6.04 -13.89
CA TYR A 77 -21.04 7.38 -13.81
C TYR A 77 -19.50 7.28 -13.80
N ILE A 78 -18.87 7.83 -14.84
CA ILE A 78 -17.42 7.89 -14.96
C ILE A 78 -17.04 9.37 -15.14
N PRO A 79 -16.40 10.00 -14.13
CA PRO A 79 -15.97 11.39 -14.26
C PRO A 79 -14.85 11.51 -15.29
N GLU A 80 -14.97 12.46 -16.21
CA GLU A 80 -13.93 12.80 -17.18
C GLU A 80 -13.75 14.32 -17.27
N PRO A 81 -12.59 14.85 -16.87
CA PRO A 81 -11.45 14.17 -16.23
C PRO A 81 -11.70 13.84 -14.76
N PHE A 82 -11.01 12.83 -14.22
CA PHE A 82 -10.94 12.63 -12.79
C PHE A 82 -10.22 13.80 -12.12
N GLN A 83 -10.90 14.49 -11.23
CA GLN A 83 -10.35 15.61 -10.46
C GLN A 83 -9.85 15.16 -9.10
N THR A 84 -8.97 15.97 -8.52
CA THR A 84 -8.34 15.66 -7.23
C THR A 84 -8.59 16.79 -6.22
N LYS A 85 -8.62 16.42 -4.94
CA LYS A 85 -8.73 17.35 -3.81
C LYS A 85 -7.74 16.99 -2.73
N VAL A 86 -7.40 17.95 -1.89
CA VAL A 86 -6.66 17.68 -0.66
C VAL A 86 -7.55 16.88 0.28
N SER A 87 -7.00 15.82 0.87
CA SER A 87 -7.73 14.97 1.81
C SER A 87 -8.03 15.74 3.10
N PRO A 88 -9.24 15.61 3.70
CA PRO A 88 -9.60 16.33 4.92
C PRO A 88 -8.60 16.09 6.06
N GLY A 89 -8.21 17.16 6.74
CA GLY A 89 -7.24 17.13 7.83
C GLY A 89 -5.76 17.02 7.40
N LYS A 90 -5.48 17.03 6.10
CA LYS A 90 -4.12 16.97 5.54
C LYS A 90 -3.65 18.28 4.91
N GLU A 91 -4.44 19.35 5.03
CA GLU A 91 -4.22 20.64 4.36
C GLU A 91 -2.87 21.26 4.74
N TYR A 92 -2.48 21.17 6.01
CA TYR A 92 -1.21 21.70 6.49
C TYR A 92 0.00 21.05 5.83
N LEU A 93 0.02 19.70 5.82
CA LEU A 93 1.12 18.93 5.20
C LEU A 93 1.16 19.16 3.70
N TYR A 94 -0.01 19.15 3.05
CA TYR A 94 -0.10 19.42 1.61
C TYR A 94 0.43 20.81 1.25
N LYS A 95 -0.03 21.87 1.92
CA LYS A 95 0.42 23.23 1.68
C LYS A 95 1.93 23.42 1.89
N ASN A 96 2.49 22.73 2.88
CA ASN A 96 3.94 22.73 3.08
C ASN A 96 4.67 22.11 1.89
N LEU A 97 4.24 20.93 1.41
CA LEU A 97 4.82 20.28 0.25
C LEU A 97 4.64 21.09 -1.03
N GLU A 98 3.45 21.63 -1.27
CA GLU A 98 3.15 22.49 -2.43
C GLU A 98 4.08 23.72 -2.47
N LYS A 99 4.25 24.39 -1.34
CA LYS A 99 5.16 25.53 -1.21
C LYS A 99 6.61 25.14 -1.49
N LEU A 100 7.08 24.02 -0.94
CA LEU A 100 8.43 23.52 -1.16
C LEU A 100 8.65 23.12 -2.62
N MET A 101 7.75 22.34 -3.21
CA MET A 101 7.84 21.88 -4.60
C MET A 101 7.88 23.04 -5.60
N ASN A 102 7.18 24.15 -5.33
CA ASN A 102 7.11 25.31 -6.20
C ASN A 102 8.08 26.45 -5.82
N SER A 103 8.90 26.27 -4.78
CA SER A 103 9.90 27.27 -4.38
C SER A 103 10.95 27.49 -5.47
N SER A 104 11.31 28.75 -5.76
CA SER A 104 12.35 29.10 -6.73
C SER A 104 13.75 28.57 -6.34
N THR A 105 13.96 28.29 -5.05
CA THR A 105 15.23 27.76 -4.52
C THR A 105 15.39 26.25 -4.72
N VAL A 106 14.34 25.55 -5.13
CA VAL A 106 14.37 24.11 -5.38
C VAL A 106 14.49 23.88 -6.89
N GLU A 107 15.51 23.17 -7.33
CA GLU A 107 15.81 22.91 -8.75
C GLU A 107 15.07 21.65 -9.26
N SER A 108 15.10 20.58 -8.47
CA SER A 108 14.51 19.28 -8.80
C SER A 108 13.80 18.66 -7.61
N ILE A 109 12.95 17.69 -7.87
CA ILE A 109 12.21 16.94 -6.83
C ILE A 109 12.73 15.51 -6.83
N ILE A 110 13.03 14.98 -5.64
CA ILE A 110 13.38 13.58 -5.47
C ILE A 110 12.17 12.84 -4.92
N ASN A 111 11.66 11.90 -5.70
CA ASN A 111 10.62 10.98 -5.26
C ASN A 111 11.27 9.85 -4.43
N ALA A 112 11.17 9.95 -3.12
CA ALA A 112 11.68 9.00 -2.14
C ALA A 112 10.55 8.20 -1.45
N CYS A 113 9.35 8.18 -2.02
CA CYS A 113 8.26 7.31 -1.56
C CYS A 113 8.60 5.83 -1.79
N ASP A 114 7.85 4.93 -1.18
CA ASP A 114 8.08 3.49 -1.29
C ASP A 114 8.20 3.01 -2.74
N GLY A 115 9.04 2.00 -2.97
CA GLY A 115 9.35 1.44 -4.29
C GLY A 115 8.22 0.57 -4.86
N ASP A 116 6.97 0.99 -4.71
CA ASP A 116 5.78 0.27 -5.16
C ASP A 116 4.78 1.18 -5.89
N ARG A 117 3.65 0.60 -6.30
CA ARG A 117 2.57 1.31 -6.98
C ARG A 117 1.92 2.36 -6.10
N GLU A 118 1.81 2.08 -4.80
CA GLU A 118 1.14 2.94 -3.84
C GLU A 118 1.98 4.18 -3.56
N GLY A 119 3.28 4.00 -3.24
CA GLY A 119 4.20 5.11 -3.03
C GLY A 119 4.35 5.99 -4.26
N SER A 120 4.44 5.38 -5.45
CA SER A 120 4.44 6.13 -6.72
C SER A 120 3.16 6.95 -6.90
N ASN A 121 1.99 6.37 -6.58
CA ASN A 121 0.71 7.03 -6.70
C ASN A 121 0.56 8.21 -5.72
N ILE A 122 0.93 8.02 -4.45
CA ILE A 122 0.93 9.08 -3.43
C ILE A 122 1.76 10.27 -3.90
N PHE A 123 2.99 10.02 -4.36
CA PHE A 123 3.86 11.07 -4.88
C PHE A 123 3.23 11.83 -6.05
N HIS A 124 2.77 11.12 -7.07
CA HIS A 124 2.26 11.74 -8.29
C HIS A 124 0.94 12.47 -8.10
N LEU A 125 0.07 12.00 -7.20
CA LEU A 125 -1.15 12.74 -6.84
C LEU A 125 -0.78 14.11 -6.23
N ILE A 126 0.19 14.15 -5.31
CA ILE A 126 0.65 15.40 -4.70
C ILE A 126 1.32 16.30 -5.75
N TYR A 127 2.27 15.75 -6.52
CA TYR A 127 3.02 16.48 -7.53
C TYR A 127 2.12 17.12 -8.60
N ASN A 128 1.14 16.36 -9.12
CA ASN A 128 0.21 16.84 -10.12
C ASN A 128 -0.78 17.87 -9.56
N HIS A 129 -1.29 17.62 -8.33
CA HIS A 129 -2.21 18.55 -7.67
C HIS A 129 -1.54 19.90 -7.36
N ALA A 130 -0.27 19.86 -6.93
CA ALA A 130 0.58 21.04 -6.73
C ALA A 130 0.97 21.74 -8.04
N LYS A 131 0.61 21.16 -9.20
CA LYS A 131 0.97 21.67 -10.54
C LYS A 131 2.48 21.92 -10.70
N CYS A 132 3.29 21.16 -9.98
CA CYS A 132 4.73 21.25 -10.07
C CYS A 132 5.21 20.80 -11.47
N LYS A 133 6.19 21.52 -12.02
CA LYS A 133 6.75 21.24 -13.36
C LYS A 133 8.24 20.93 -13.32
N LYS A 134 8.82 20.86 -12.12
CA LYS A 134 10.24 20.62 -11.97
C LYS A 134 10.61 19.18 -12.35
N PRO A 135 11.84 18.93 -12.79
CA PRO A 135 12.30 17.58 -13.06
C PRO A 135 12.20 16.71 -11.80
N VAL A 136 11.86 15.43 -12.01
CA VAL A 136 11.74 14.45 -10.93
C VAL A 136 12.74 13.33 -11.14
N GLU A 137 13.48 13.03 -10.08
CA GLU A 137 14.37 11.90 -9.97
C GLU A 137 13.79 10.90 -8.96
N ARG A 138 14.00 9.63 -9.21
CA ARG A 138 13.52 8.54 -8.35
C ARG A 138 14.64 8.02 -7.46
N LEU A 139 14.46 8.13 -6.17
CA LEU A 139 15.25 7.41 -5.18
C LEU A 139 14.62 6.02 -4.98
N TRP A 140 15.13 5.01 -5.69
CA TRP A 140 14.64 3.66 -5.59
C TRP A 140 15.38 2.88 -4.51
N VAL A 141 14.67 2.48 -3.45
CA VAL A 141 15.25 1.78 -2.31
C VAL A 141 14.53 0.46 -2.08
N GLU A 142 15.27 -0.64 -2.17
CA GLU A 142 14.75 -1.99 -1.89
C GLU A 142 14.85 -2.37 -0.42
N SER A 143 15.72 -1.70 0.33
CA SER A 143 15.95 -1.94 1.75
C SER A 143 16.45 -0.66 2.42
N HIS A 144 15.95 -0.37 3.61
CA HIS A 144 16.28 0.84 4.36
C HIS A 144 17.59 0.74 5.18
N THR A 145 18.54 -0.09 4.73
CA THR A 145 19.89 -0.07 5.29
C THR A 145 20.65 1.17 4.79
N GLU A 146 21.48 1.73 5.64
CA GLU A 146 22.24 2.95 5.32
C GLU A 146 23.05 2.83 4.03
N GLN A 147 23.79 1.73 3.86
CA GLN A 147 24.60 1.49 2.66
C GLN A 147 23.75 1.49 1.38
N LYS A 148 22.54 0.86 1.41
CA LYS A 148 21.65 0.85 0.26
C LYS A 148 21.01 2.20 -0.01
N LEU A 149 20.69 2.97 1.04
CA LEU A 149 20.19 4.34 0.91
C LEU A 149 21.23 5.27 0.29
N LEU A 150 22.49 5.22 0.76
CA LEU A 150 23.60 6.01 0.20
C LEU A 150 23.85 5.64 -1.26
N LYS A 151 23.89 4.34 -1.59
CA LYS A 151 24.04 3.86 -2.96
C LYS A 151 22.88 4.33 -3.87
N ALA A 152 21.65 4.29 -3.38
CA ALA A 152 20.49 4.76 -4.13
C ALA A 152 20.53 6.29 -4.37
N LEU A 153 20.98 7.08 -3.39
CA LEU A 153 21.19 8.52 -3.55
C LEU A 153 22.26 8.87 -4.60
N GLN A 154 23.29 8.01 -4.74
CA GLN A 154 24.34 8.20 -5.76
C GLN A 154 23.88 7.77 -7.17
N ASN A 155 22.87 6.90 -7.26
CA ASN A 155 22.38 6.29 -8.50
C ASN A 155 20.88 6.53 -8.69
N MET A 156 20.43 7.76 -8.49
CA MET A 156 19.03 8.11 -8.74
C MET A 156 18.68 7.94 -10.22
N GLU A 157 17.49 7.42 -10.47
CA GLU A 157 16.97 7.18 -11.81
C GLU A 157 16.00 8.30 -12.21
N SER A 158 15.93 8.60 -13.51
CA SER A 158 14.88 9.51 -13.98
C SER A 158 13.48 8.89 -13.77
N GLU A 159 12.53 9.66 -13.26
CA GLU A 159 11.12 9.21 -13.12
C GLU A 159 10.46 8.91 -14.49
N LYS A 160 11.07 9.34 -15.60
CA LYS A 160 10.54 9.13 -16.95
C LYS A 160 10.91 7.79 -17.57
N ILE A 161 11.77 6.99 -16.96
CA ILE A 161 12.10 5.67 -17.53
C ILE A 161 10.85 4.75 -17.50
N PRO A 162 10.74 3.81 -18.44
CA PRO A 162 9.54 2.96 -18.58
C PRO A 162 9.13 2.23 -17.30
N LYS A 163 10.10 1.80 -16.48
CA LYS A 163 9.87 1.14 -15.19
C LYS A 163 9.01 2.01 -14.28
N HIS A 164 9.38 3.27 -14.06
CA HIS A 164 8.69 4.18 -13.15
C HIS A 164 7.41 4.73 -13.76
N ASP A 165 7.41 5.05 -15.05
CA ASP A 165 6.20 5.52 -15.75
C ASP A 165 5.09 4.47 -15.77
N ASN A 166 5.43 3.20 -16.01
CA ASN A 166 4.46 2.10 -15.95
C ASN A 166 3.93 1.89 -14.53
N LEU A 167 4.79 2.02 -13.51
CA LEU A 167 4.37 1.94 -12.12
C LEU A 167 3.39 3.05 -11.75
N ARG A 168 3.68 4.29 -12.18
CA ARG A 168 2.80 5.46 -12.04
C ARG A 168 1.45 5.23 -12.71
N LYS A 169 1.45 4.78 -13.96
CA LYS A 169 0.22 4.47 -14.71
C LYS A 169 -0.60 3.38 -14.01
N ALA A 170 0.04 2.30 -13.56
CA ALA A 170 -0.61 1.22 -12.84
C ALA A 170 -1.23 1.69 -11.51
N GLY A 171 -0.53 2.56 -10.76
CA GLY A 171 -1.04 3.18 -9.53
C GLY A 171 -2.28 4.02 -9.80
N PHE A 172 -2.24 4.86 -10.83
CA PHE A 172 -3.36 5.72 -11.19
C PHE A 172 -4.58 4.94 -11.71
N CYS A 173 -4.36 3.90 -12.53
CA CYS A 173 -5.43 2.99 -12.97
C CYS A 173 -6.09 2.28 -11.77
N ARG A 174 -5.28 1.83 -10.81
CA ARG A 174 -5.81 1.23 -9.58
C ARG A 174 -6.69 2.21 -8.81
N THR A 175 -6.23 3.43 -8.59
CA THR A 175 -7.00 4.45 -7.86
C THR A 175 -8.34 4.74 -8.52
N LYS A 176 -8.38 4.86 -9.86
CA LYS A 176 -9.62 5.03 -10.60
C LYS A 176 -10.54 3.81 -10.49
N SER A 177 -9.99 2.62 -10.61
CA SER A 177 -10.77 1.38 -10.48
C SER A 177 -11.36 1.22 -9.07
N ASP A 178 -10.56 1.52 -8.04
CA ASP A 178 -11.02 1.46 -6.65
C ASP A 178 -12.09 2.51 -6.36
N TRP A 179 -12.01 3.70 -7.01
CA TRP A 179 -13.07 4.71 -6.93
C TRP A 179 -14.36 4.25 -7.62
N LEU A 180 -14.26 3.75 -8.85
CA LEU A 180 -15.44 3.29 -9.62
C LEU A 180 -16.14 2.13 -8.91
N MET A 181 -15.38 1.13 -8.46
CA MET A 181 -15.95 -0.02 -7.77
C MET A 181 -16.38 0.32 -6.33
N GLY A 182 -15.54 1.00 -5.58
CA GLY A 182 -15.79 1.32 -4.19
C GLY A 182 -16.93 2.32 -4.01
N ALA A 183 -16.88 3.46 -4.69
CA ALA A 183 -17.88 4.51 -4.51
C ALA A 183 -19.20 4.17 -5.21
N LEU A 184 -19.14 3.84 -6.51
CA LEU A 184 -20.37 3.66 -7.30
C LEU A 184 -21.10 2.36 -6.98
N LEU A 185 -20.37 1.22 -6.86
CA LEU A 185 -21.02 -0.04 -6.54
C LEU A 185 -21.53 -0.08 -5.11
N THR A 186 -20.84 0.59 -4.17
CA THR A 186 -21.35 0.78 -2.80
C THR A 186 -22.68 1.57 -2.82
N ALA A 187 -22.70 2.69 -3.57
CA ALA A 187 -23.95 3.47 -3.70
C ALA A 187 -25.08 2.64 -4.31
N LYS A 188 -24.81 1.94 -5.41
CA LYS A 188 -25.81 1.10 -6.10
C LYS A 188 -26.29 -0.06 -5.22
N ALA A 189 -25.37 -0.81 -4.63
CA ALA A 189 -25.70 -1.92 -3.74
C ALA A 189 -26.51 -1.46 -2.52
N THR A 190 -26.16 -0.32 -1.93
CA THR A 190 -26.88 0.26 -0.80
C THR A 190 -28.31 0.67 -1.18
N ILE A 191 -28.49 1.25 -2.36
CA ILE A 191 -29.82 1.64 -2.86
C ILE A 191 -30.71 0.42 -3.09
N GLU A 192 -30.17 -0.63 -3.71
CA GLU A 192 -30.91 -1.81 -4.13
C GLU A 192 -31.13 -2.82 -2.99
N LEU A 193 -30.14 -3.01 -2.13
CA LEU A 193 -30.09 -4.08 -1.14
C LEU A 193 -30.15 -3.59 0.31
N GLY A 194 -29.75 -2.33 0.58
CA GLY A 194 -29.60 -1.80 1.94
C GLY A 194 -30.90 -1.44 2.65
N MET A 195 -32.07 -1.62 2.02
CA MET A 195 -33.39 -1.33 2.58
C MET A 195 -33.50 0.03 3.31
N GLY A 196 -32.63 0.99 2.97
CA GLY A 196 -32.58 2.33 3.56
C GLY A 196 -32.00 2.42 4.98
N LYS A 197 -31.44 1.33 5.51
CA LYS A 197 -30.91 1.28 6.89
C LYS A 197 -29.38 1.12 6.94
N ASP A 198 -28.83 0.26 6.09
CA ASP A 198 -27.43 -0.12 6.17
C ASP A 198 -26.68 0.20 4.88
N ILE A 199 -25.41 0.60 5.02
CA ILE A 199 -24.50 0.79 3.87
C ILE A 199 -23.95 -0.58 3.48
N ILE A 200 -24.24 -0.99 2.24
CA ILE A 200 -23.68 -2.20 1.64
C ILE A 200 -22.35 -1.83 0.96
N SER A 201 -21.28 -1.95 1.72
CA SER A 201 -19.94 -1.59 1.23
C SER A 201 -19.44 -2.61 0.20
N VAL A 202 -19.04 -2.12 -0.96
CA VAL A 202 -18.45 -2.92 -2.04
C VAL A 202 -17.03 -2.45 -2.30
N GLY A 203 -16.10 -3.38 -2.35
CA GLY A 203 -14.71 -3.08 -2.65
C GLY A 203 -14.05 -4.21 -3.42
N ARG A 204 -13.13 -3.88 -4.29
CA ARG A 204 -12.47 -4.83 -5.20
C ARG A 204 -11.76 -5.98 -4.46
N VAL A 205 -11.13 -5.69 -3.33
CA VAL A 205 -10.46 -6.68 -2.48
C VAL A 205 -11.38 -7.16 -1.36
N GLN A 206 -12.01 -6.22 -0.66
CA GLN A 206 -12.86 -6.49 0.49
C GLN A 206 -14.00 -7.47 0.17
N THR A 207 -14.73 -7.26 -0.93
CA THR A 207 -15.84 -8.12 -1.31
C THR A 207 -15.38 -9.52 -1.71
N ALA A 208 -14.26 -9.63 -2.42
CA ALA A 208 -13.68 -10.92 -2.80
C ALA A 208 -13.21 -11.73 -1.57
N VAL A 209 -12.56 -11.07 -0.61
CA VAL A 209 -12.14 -11.71 0.65
C VAL A 209 -13.35 -12.15 1.47
N LEU A 210 -14.38 -11.30 1.58
CA LEU A 210 -15.61 -11.65 2.27
C LEU A 210 -16.31 -12.86 1.63
N ALA A 211 -16.39 -12.90 0.31
CA ALA A 211 -16.98 -14.04 -0.42
C ALA A 211 -16.23 -15.35 -0.11
N GLU A 212 -14.88 -15.29 -0.06
CA GLU A 212 -14.09 -16.48 0.28
C GLU A 212 -14.30 -16.91 1.75
N ILE A 213 -14.39 -15.97 2.69
CA ILE A 213 -14.72 -16.28 4.10
C ILE A 213 -16.08 -16.98 4.20
N VAL A 214 -17.10 -16.43 3.51
CA VAL A 214 -18.45 -17.03 3.50
C VAL A 214 -18.42 -18.43 2.90
N ARG A 215 -17.69 -18.61 1.78
CA ARG A 215 -17.53 -19.94 1.15
C ARG A 215 -16.91 -20.97 2.10
N VAL A 216 -15.86 -20.59 2.81
CA VAL A 216 -15.20 -21.48 3.78
C VAL A 216 -16.13 -21.78 4.95
N GLU A 217 -16.86 -20.78 5.44
CA GLU A 217 -17.85 -20.96 6.51
C GLU A 217 -18.97 -21.92 6.10
N GLU A 218 -19.49 -21.81 4.89
CA GLU A 218 -20.50 -22.75 4.36
C GLU A 218 -19.95 -24.18 4.22
N LEU A 219 -18.69 -24.33 3.77
CA LEU A 219 -18.03 -25.64 3.74
C LEU A 219 -17.90 -26.25 5.15
N ASN A 220 -17.54 -25.42 6.13
CA ASN A 220 -17.42 -25.88 7.52
C ASN A 220 -18.80 -26.27 8.11
N ARG A 221 -19.84 -25.49 7.86
CA ARG A 221 -21.21 -25.79 8.31
C ARG A 221 -21.77 -27.07 7.69
N ASN A 222 -21.44 -27.32 6.45
CA ASN A 222 -21.88 -28.50 5.70
C ASN A 222 -20.89 -29.66 5.76
N PHE A 223 -19.84 -29.53 6.56
CA PHE A 223 -18.81 -30.56 6.67
C PHE A 223 -19.38 -31.86 7.26
N LYS A 224 -19.23 -32.93 6.51
CA LYS A 224 -19.53 -34.29 6.97
C LYS A 224 -18.22 -35.02 7.15
N SER A 225 -17.95 -35.45 8.35
CA SER A 225 -16.76 -36.25 8.65
C SER A 225 -16.77 -37.52 7.83
N LYS A 226 -15.65 -37.77 7.14
CA LYS A 226 -15.39 -39.02 6.41
C LYS A 226 -14.17 -39.68 7.01
N LYS A 227 -14.22 -41.02 7.10
CA LYS A 227 -13.03 -41.80 7.45
C LYS A 227 -12.08 -41.82 6.24
N PHE A 228 -10.81 -41.74 6.52
CA PHE A 228 -9.77 -41.96 5.53
C PHE A 228 -8.64 -42.78 6.16
N TYR A 229 -7.88 -43.45 5.33
CA TYR A 229 -6.87 -44.40 5.75
C TYR A 229 -5.53 -44.00 5.14
N HIS A 230 -4.50 -43.93 6.00
CA HIS A 230 -3.10 -43.83 5.61
C HIS A 230 -2.43 -45.18 5.80
N ILE A 231 -1.57 -45.57 4.88
CA ILE A 231 -0.74 -46.74 5.01
C ILE A 231 0.59 -46.34 5.64
N ILE A 232 0.89 -46.92 6.76
CA ILE A 232 2.15 -46.69 7.52
C ILE A 232 2.93 -48.00 7.55
N GLY A 233 4.11 -48.02 6.96
CA GLY A 233 5.03 -49.14 7.00
C GLY A 233 5.99 -49.03 8.21
N LYS A 234 6.15 -50.10 8.97
CA LYS A 234 7.21 -50.24 9.95
C LYS A 234 8.33 -51.08 9.39
N PHE A 235 9.49 -50.48 9.27
CA PHE A 235 10.66 -51.13 8.67
C PHE A 235 11.73 -51.35 9.71
N LYS A 236 12.41 -52.51 9.65
CA LYS A 236 13.53 -52.82 10.52
C LYS A 236 14.81 -52.90 9.70
N THR A 237 15.81 -52.12 10.05
CA THR A 237 17.13 -52.17 9.42
C THR A 237 17.90 -53.44 9.81
N LYS A 238 18.94 -53.79 9.06
CA LYS A 238 19.84 -54.92 9.35
C LYS A 238 20.50 -54.76 10.76
N ASN A 239 20.66 -53.53 11.20
CA ASN A 239 21.24 -53.20 12.52
C ASN A 239 20.21 -53.20 13.64
N GLY A 240 18.99 -53.61 13.40
CA GLY A 240 17.93 -53.70 14.43
C GLY A 240 17.13 -52.41 14.66
N ASN A 241 17.49 -51.28 14.08
CA ASN A 241 16.75 -50.04 14.22
C ASN A 241 15.40 -50.10 13.51
N ILE A 242 14.35 -49.59 14.13
CA ILE A 242 13.01 -49.53 13.58
C ILE A 242 12.72 -48.09 13.16
N TYR A 243 12.15 -47.88 11.98
CA TYR A 243 11.62 -46.60 11.53
C TYR A 243 10.24 -46.78 10.90
N GLU A 244 9.45 -45.71 10.93
CA GLU A 244 8.14 -45.66 10.28
C GLU A 244 8.21 -44.79 9.04
N GLY A 245 7.52 -45.20 7.98
CA GLY A 245 7.34 -44.43 6.76
C GLY A 245 5.88 -44.38 6.41
N VAL A 246 5.40 -43.22 6.02
CA VAL A 246 4.06 -43.04 5.45
C VAL A 246 4.14 -43.32 3.95
N TYR A 247 3.21 -44.11 3.44
CA TYR A 247 3.10 -44.34 2.01
C TYR A 247 2.77 -43.05 1.29
N ASP A 248 3.58 -42.67 0.32
CA ASP A 248 3.47 -41.44 -0.48
C ASP A 248 2.51 -41.61 -1.68
N GLY A 249 1.41 -42.32 -1.48
CA GLY A 249 0.36 -42.52 -2.47
C GLY A 249 -0.94 -41.83 -2.12
N GLU A 250 -1.99 -42.20 -2.79
CA GLU A 250 -3.33 -41.63 -2.53
C GLU A 250 -3.82 -41.94 -1.11
N VAL A 251 -4.59 -41.02 -0.55
CA VAL A 251 -5.34 -41.23 0.70
C VAL A 251 -6.61 -42.00 0.33
N TYR A 252 -6.82 -43.13 0.99
CA TYR A 252 -7.96 -44.00 0.70
C TYR A 252 -9.19 -43.66 1.54
N ASP A 253 -10.34 -43.58 0.92
CA ASP A 253 -11.66 -43.40 1.57
C ASP A 253 -12.31 -44.72 1.97
N ASP A 254 -11.78 -45.85 1.48
CA ASP A 254 -12.23 -47.23 1.74
C ASP A 254 -11.08 -48.07 2.28
N PHE A 255 -11.32 -48.76 3.39
CA PHE A 255 -10.36 -49.66 4.02
C PHE A 255 -9.89 -50.78 3.09
N LYS A 256 -10.79 -51.37 2.30
CA LYS A 256 -10.46 -52.43 1.36
C LYS A 256 -9.49 -52.00 0.25
N LYS A 257 -9.63 -50.74 -0.19
CA LYS A 257 -8.70 -50.18 -1.17
C LYS A 257 -7.31 -49.95 -0.55
N ALA A 258 -7.25 -49.51 0.70
CA ALA A 258 -5.98 -49.38 1.42
C ALA A 258 -5.33 -50.73 1.70
N GLU A 259 -6.11 -51.75 2.07
CA GLU A 259 -5.66 -53.11 2.32
C GLU A 259 -5.10 -53.80 1.05
N ALA A 260 -5.71 -53.55 -0.11
CA ALA A 260 -5.27 -54.09 -1.40
C ALA A 260 -3.89 -53.59 -1.87
N VAL A 261 -3.40 -52.50 -1.29
CA VAL A 261 -2.06 -51.97 -1.59
C VAL A 261 -0.99 -52.60 -0.67
N ILE A 262 -1.39 -53.18 0.43
CA ILE A 262 -0.50 -53.81 1.41
C ILE A 262 -0.23 -55.31 1.04
N ASN A 263 -1.19 -55.93 0.34
CA ASN A 263 -1.12 -57.32 -0.12
C ASN A 263 -0.57 -57.41 -1.56
#